data_6e8826cea81a2a2ffe59098340878dc1
#
_entry.id   6e8826cea81a2a2ffe59098340878dc1
#
_cell.length_a   1.000
_cell.length_b   1.000
_cell.length_c   1.000
_cell.angle_alpha   90.00
_cell.angle_beta   90.00
_cell.angle_gamma   90.00
#
_symmetry.space_group_name_H-M   'P 1'
#
loop_
_entity.id
_entity.type
_entity.pdbx_description
1 polymer ?
#
loop_
_entity_poly.entity_id
_entity_poly.type
_entity_poly.pdbx_seq_one_letter_code
_entity_poly.pdbx_strand_id
1 'polypeptide(L)'
;WGAIVVCVVDVSGSRLMSSSPPGIRAQPNPSHAPGAFLVALVASLGILLAGMQLAVILPGSQQPVTAVLIVYTAVFVVYIGAGVLAWMRRPSNGMGPLLIAASLAVYAGNLGNASVVVLALVGDVFATVVFAAIVQLLLAFPSGRLRGTVSRVVVSAAYAVAVLPGVGALIAPGDPQAQDVFVLTQRLGGLAVMVVTAGLLARTVLAADAVFRRLLLPLYGYGIFAVLAVPASAALFDVLGAQGSVALATIQLIILAGVPVAFVAVILRGGFPRSGGGGEVSE
;
A
#
# COMPACT_ATOMS: atom_id res chain seq x y z
N TRP A 1 7.93 12.63 -15.09
CA TRP A 1 8.34 11.39 -14.37
C TRP A 1 9.01 11.67 -13.03
N GLY A 2 9.08 12.96 -12.57
CA GLY A 2 9.75 13.39 -11.35
C GLY A 2 8.84 13.85 -10.20
N ALA A 3 7.52 13.77 -10.30
CA ALA A 3 6.63 14.46 -9.35
C ALA A 3 6.00 13.58 -8.26
N ILE A 4 6.23 12.27 -8.23
CA ILE A 4 5.61 11.37 -7.24
C ILE A 4 6.53 11.08 -6.03
N VAL A 5 7.81 11.40 -6.10
CA VAL A 5 8.80 11.07 -5.04
C VAL A 5 9.12 12.25 -4.11
N VAL A 6 8.67 13.47 -4.38
CA VAL A 6 9.10 14.70 -3.68
C VAL A 6 8.08 15.20 -2.66
N CYS A 7 7.46 14.34 -1.87
CA CYS A 7 6.80 14.75 -0.63
C CYS A 7 7.61 14.33 0.60
N VAL A 8 8.93 14.48 0.55
CA VAL A 8 9.80 14.33 1.71
C VAL A 8 10.74 15.53 1.77
N VAL A 9 10.76 16.17 2.90
CA VAL A 9 11.61 17.26 3.37
C VAL A 9 11.05 18.66 3.15
N ASP A 10 10.26 19.12 4.12
CA ASP A 10 10.38 20.51 4.59
C ASP A 10 10.90 20.47 6.05
N VAL A 11 12.19 20.75 6.18
CA VAL A 11 12.87 20.97 7.44
C VAL A 11 13.23 22.44 7.46
N SER A 12 12.35 23.27 8.00
CA SER A 12 12.77 24.56 8.54
C SER A 12 11.85 24.97 9.69
N GLY A 13 12.33 24.66 10.89
CA GLY A 13 11.82 25.24 12.12
C GLY A 13 12.26 26.69 12.23
N SER A 14 11.34 27.61 12.10
CA SER A 14 11.47 28.96 12.66
C SER A 14 10.19 29.26 13.42
N ARG A 15 10.28 29.14 14.76
CA ARG A 15 9.27 29.67 15.68
C ARG A 15 9.34 31.20 15.62
N LEU A 16 8.44 31.81 14.88
CA LEU A 16 8.04 33.19 15.17
C LEU A 16 6.77 33.12 16.05
N MET A 17 6.92 33.50 17.30
CA MET A 17 5.80 33.77 18.17
C MET A 17 5.05 34.99 17.60
N SER A 18 3.98 34.71 16.88
CA SER A 18 3.00 35.71 16.46
C SER A 18 1.91 35.73 17.54
N SER A 19 1.91 36.79 18.37
CA SER A 19 0.82 37.13 19.27
C SER A 19 -0.38 37.57 18.43
N SER A 20 -1.29 36.68 18.16
CA SER A 20 -2.57 36.99 17.51
C SER A 20 -3.49 37.68 18.53
N PRO A 21 -4.21 38.76 18.15
CA PRO A 21 -5.17 39.40 19.03
C PRO A 21 -6.35 38.46 19.35
N PRO A 22 -6.88 38.51 20.58
CA PRO A 22 -8.01 37.69 21.00
C PRO A 22 -9.30 38.17 20.27
N GLY A 23 -9.85 37.39 19.38
CA GLY A 23 -11.17 37.69 18.82
C GLY A 23 -11.49 37.16 17.41
N ILE A 24 -10.54 36.71 16.63
CA ILE A 24 -10.85 36.11 15.33
C ILE A 24 -10.95 34.60 15.54
N ARG A 25 -12.19 34.09 15.73
CA ARG A 25 -12.46 32.66 15.52
C ARG A 25 -12.02 32.36 14.11
N ALA A 26 -10.92 31.64 13.97
CA ALA A 26 -10.54 31.06 12.67
C ALA A 26 -11.74 30.26 12.18
N GLN A 27 -12.43 30.76 11.16
CA GLN A 27 -13.45 29.97 10.47
C GLN A 27 -12.78 28.67 10.05
N PRO A 28 -13.39 27.51 10.33
CA PRO A 28 -12.90 26.25 9.81
C PRO A 28 -12.80 26.43 8.31
N ASN A 29 -11.58 26.36 7.78
CA ASN A 29 -11.33 26.42 6.35
C ASN A 29 -12.27 25.39 5.67
N PRO A 30 -13.08 25.79 4.66
CA PRO A 30 -14.05 24.88 4.05
C PRO A 30 -13.31 23.63 3.63
N SER A 31 -13.72 22.51 4.21
CA SER A 31 -13.15 21.19 4.08
C SER A 31 -12.71 20.93 2.63
N HIS A 32 -11.45 20.55 2.42
CA HIS A 32 -10.95 20.00 1.17
C HIS A 32 -11.55 18.59 0.90
N ALA A 33 -12.89 18.50 0.98
CA ALA A 33 -13.57 17.31 0.48
C ALA A 33 -13.30 17.24 -1.03
N PRO A 34 -12.81 16.11 -1.54
CA PRO A 34 -12.67 15.96 -2.98
C PRO A 34 -14.04 16.23 -3.60
N GLY A 35 -14.09 17.15 -4.56
CA GLY A 35 -15.34 17.43 -5.25
C GLY A 35 -15.89 16.13 -5.87
N ALA A 36 -17.20 15.97 -5.95
CA ALA A 36 -17.83 14.78 -6.56
C ALA A 36 -17.25 14.48 -7.96
N PHE A 37 -16.87 15.53 -8.68
CA PHE A 37 -16.17 15.41 -9.97
C PHE A 37 -14.84 14.67 -9.87
N LEU A 38 -14.00 14.99 -8.89
CA LEU A 38 -12.68 14.34 -8.74
C LEU A 38 -12.84 12.88 -8.33
N VAL A 39 -13.80 12.57 -7.47
CA VAL A 39 -14.13 11.19 -7.10
C VAL A 39 -14.61 10.39 -8.31
N ALA A 40 -15.53 10.95 -9.09
CA ALA A 40 -16.02 10.33 -10.33
C ALA A 40 -14.89 10.12 -11.34
N LEU A 41 -14.00 11.11 -11.50
CA LEU A 41 -12.83 11.01 -12.38
C LEU A 41 -11.91 9.86 -11.98
N VAL A 42 -11.54 9.76 -10.69
CA VAL A 42 -10.67 8.69 -10.18
C VAL A 42 -11.33 7.32 -10.35
N ALA A 43 -12.63 7.20 -10.04
CA ALA A 43 -13.36 5.95 -10.23
C ALA A 43 -13.44 5.55 -11.71
N SER A 44 -13.78 6.49 -12.60
CA SER A 44 -13.84 6.25 -14.06
C SER A 44 -12.49 5.87 -14.63
N LEU A 45 -11.41 6.55 -14.22
CA LEU A 45 -10.04 6.21 -14.62
C LEU A 45 -9.67 4.81 -14.12
N GLY A 46 -10.06 4.44 -12.90
CA GLY A 46 -9.84 3.10 -12.37
C GLY A 46 -10.52 2.01 -13.18
N ILE A 47 -11.78 2.23 -13.58
CA ILE A 47 -12.53 1.30 -14.45
C ILE A 47 -11.86 1.19 -15.83
N LEU A 48 -11.46 2.32 -16.40
CA LEU A 48 -10.78 2.37 -17.70
C LEU A 48 -9.46 1.61 -17.65
N LEU A 49 -8.64 1.84 -16.61
CA LEU A 49 -7.38 1.13 -16.43
C LEU A 49 -7.59 -0.37 -16.23
N ALA A 50 -8.61 -0.80 -15.47
CA ALA A 50 -8.95 -2.21 -15.31
C ALA A 50 -9.33 -2.86 -16.65
N GLY A 51 -10.17 -2.19 -17.44
CA GLY A 51 -10.54 -2.65 -18.80
C GLY A 51 -9.35 -2.74 -19.74
N MET A 52 -8.48 -1.71 -19.75
CA MET A 52 -7.26 -1.70 -20.55
C MET A 52 -6.30 -2.82 -20.12
N GLN A 53 -6.15 -3.05 -18.83
CA GLN A 53 -5.31 -4.13 -18.30
C GLN A 53 -5.79 -5.50 -18.79
N LEU A 54 -7.08 -5.80 -18.68
CA LEU A 54 -7.65 -7.05 -19.17
C LEU A 54 -7.47 -7.19 -20.68
N ALA A 55 -7.67 -6.12 -21.45
CA ALA A 55 -7.47 -6.12 -22.90
C ALA A 55 -6.04 -6.44 -23.32
N VAL A 56 -5.03 -6.07 -22.52
CA VAL A 56 -3.61 -6.29 -22.81
C VAL A 56 -3.12 -7.65 -22.30
N ILE A 57 -3.68 -8.15 -21.21
CA ILE A 57 -3.18 -9.35 -20.51
C ILE A 57 -3.91 -10.62 -20.94
N LEU A 58 -5.22 -10.56 -21.21
CA LEU A 58 -6.00 -11.76 -21.54
C LEU A 58 -5.69 -12.39 -22.91
N PRO A 59 -5.33 -11.64 -23.96
CA PRO A 59 -4.99 -12.25 -25.22
C PRO A 59 -3.84 -13.24 -25.08
N GLY A 60 -4.08 -14.51 -25.43
CA GLY A 60 -3.08 -15.58 -25.33
C GLY A 60 -2.98 -16.28 -23.97
N SER A 61 -3.65 -15.78 -22.92
CA SER A 61 -3.71 -16.49 -21.63
C SER A 61 -4.63 -17.72 -21.71
N GLN A 62 -4.24 -18.80 -21.03
CA GLN A 62 -5.03 -20.03 -20.94
C GLN A 62 -5.41 -20.32 -19.48
N GLN A 63 -6.51 -21.08 -19.29
CA GLN A 63 -6.87 -21.54 -17.95
C GLN A 63 -5.79 -22.48 -17.39
N PRO A 64 -5.47 -22.44 -16.10
CA PRO A 64 -6.08 -21.62 -15.02
C PRO A 64 -5.48 -20.21 -14.86
N VAL A 65 -4.48 -19.82 -15.64
CA VAL A 65 -3.78 -18.53 -15.52
C VAL A 65 -4.74 -17.37 -15.75
N THR A 66 -5.65 -17.49 -16.73
CA THR A 66 -6.66 -16.44 -17.02
C THR A 66 -7.47 -16.05 -15.77
N ALA A 67 -7.86 -17.03 -14.96
CA ALA A 67 -8.61 -16.77 -13.73
C ALA A 67 -7.78 -15.95 -12.72
N VAL A 68 -6.49 -16.26 -12.57
CA VAL A 68 -5.59 -15.50 -11.68
C VAL A 68 -5.42 -14.07 -12.15
N LEU A 69 -5.29 -13.83 -13.45
CA LEU A 69 -5.15 -12.49 -14.03
C LEU A 69 -6.40 -11.64 -13.81
N ILE A 70 -7.58 -12.25 -13.91
CA ILE A 70 -8.86 -11.58 -13.58
C ILE A 70 -8.91 -11.23 -12.08
N VAL A 71 -8.53 -12.15 -11.20
CA VAL A 71 -8.46 -11.90 -9.75
C VAL A 71 -7.46 -10.78 -9.45
N TYR A 72 -6.33 -10.75 -10.11
CA TYR A 72 -5.34 -9.67 -9.95
C TYR A 72 -5.93 -8.30 -10.29
N THR A 73 -6.64 -8.21 -11.42
CA THR A 73 -7.34 -6.98 -11.80
C THR A 73 -8.46 -6.63 -10.80
N ALA A 74 -9.17 -7.62 -10.27
CA ALA A 74 -10.17 -7.40 -9.23
C ALA A 74 -9.53 -6.84 -7.94
N VAL A 75 -8.35 -7.30 -7.54
CA VAL A 75 -7.60 -6.75 -6.41
C VAL A 75 -7.29 -5.26 -6.62
N PHE A 76 -6.83 -4.88 -7.82
CA PHE A 76 -6.64 -3.47 -8.18
C PHE A 76 -7.91 -2.64 -7.97
N VAL A 77 -9.07 -3.13 -8.45
CA VAL A 77 -10.36 -2.45 -8.30
C VAL A 77 -10.77 -2.33 -6.83
N VAL A 78 -10.53 -3.36 -6.02
CA VAL A 78 -10.82 -3.32 -4.58
C VAL A 78 -9.96 -2.27 -3.86
N TYR A 79 -8.68 -2.16 -4.19
CA TYR A 79 -7.81 -1.12 -3.62
C TYR A 79 -8.26 0.29 -3.99
N ILE A 80 -8.59 0.52 -5.27
CA ILE A 80 -9.03 1.86 -5.73
C ILE A 80 -10.39 2.23 -5.09
N GLY A 81 -11.32 1.27 -5.02
CA GLY A 81 -12.61 1.46 -4.37
C GLY A 81 -12.48 1.76 -2.87
N ALA A 82 -11.61 1.03 -2.17
CA ALA A 82 -11.29 1.29 -0.78
C ALA A 82 -10.66 2.67 -0.58
N GLY A 83 -9.74 3.06 -1.47
CA GLY A 83 -9.10 4.37 -1.46
C GLY A 83 -10.06 5.52 -1.67
N VAL A 84 -10.93 5.42 -2.67
CA VAL A 84 -12.00 6.40 -2.95
C VAL A 84 -12.94 6.51 -1.75
N LEU A 85 -13.41 5.39 -1.21
CA LEU A 85 -14.28 5.38 -0.03
C LEU A 85 -13.61 6.03 1.19
N ALA A 86 -12.33 5.69 1.45
CA ALA A 86 -11.56 6.29 2.52
C ALA A 86 -11.43 7.81 2.35
N TRP A 87 -11.15 8.25 1.13
CA TRP A 87 -11.01 9.66 0.79
C TRP A 87 -12.32 10.44 0.96
N MET A 88 -13.45 9.88 0.48
CA MET A 88 -14.78 10.47 0.66
C MET A 88 -15.16 10.61 2.14
N ARG A 89 -14.88 9.58 2.93
CA ARG A 89 -15.23 9.57 4.36
C ARG A 89 -14.32 10.46 5.21
N ARG A 90 -13.07 10.65 4.80
CA ARG A 90 -12.06 11.43 5.53
C ARG A 90 -11.11 12.17 4.58
N PRO A 91 -11.55 13.26 3.98
CA PRO A 91 -10.78 13.99 2.96
C PRO A 91 -9.47 14.60 3.49
N SER A 92 -9.39 14.92 4.77
CA SER A 92 -8.16 15.43 5.41
C SER A 92 -7.15 14.33 5.79
N ASN A 93 -7.51 13.04 5.62
CA ASN A 93 -6.64 11.92 5.96
C ASN A 93 -5.91 11.42 4.71
N GLY A 94 -4.59 11.24 4.82
CA GLY A 94 -3.74 10.72 3.73
C GLY A 94 -3.97 9.25 3.37
N MET A 95 -4.80 8.49 4.11
CA MET A 95 -5.00 7.06 3.85
C MET A 95 -5.71 6.77 2.51
N GLY A 96 -6.68 7.61 2.10
CA GLY A 96 -7.36 7.46 0.82
C GLY A 96 -6.39 7.54 -0.37
N PRO A 97 -5.62 8.63 -0.52
CA PRO A 97 -4.57 8.73 -1.54
C PRO A 97 -3.53 7.60 -1.49
N LEU A 98 -3.13 7.14 -0.30
CA LEU A 98 -2.19 6.02 -0.17
C LEU A 98 -2.77 4.70 -0.68
N LEU A 99 -4.05 4.41 -0.42
CA LEU A 99 -4.73 3.22 -0.96
C LEU A 99 -4.85 3.29 -2.49
N ILE A 100 -5.13 4.48 -3.05
CA ILE A 100 -5.13 4.69 -4.50
C ILE A 100 -3.72 4.49 -5.07
N ALA A 101 -2.67 5.01 -4.42
CA ALA A 101 -1.29 4.77 -4.84
C ALA A 101 -0.91 3.28 -4.78
N ALA A 102 -1.35 2.56 -3.74
CA ALA A 102 -1.17 1.11 -3.63
C ALA A 102 -1.91 0.36 -4.75
N SER A 103 -3.09 0.81 -5.17
CA SER A 103 -3.78 0.22 -6.33
C SER A 103 -2.95 0.35 -7.61
N LEU A 104 -2.30 1.49 -7.83
CA LEU A 104 -1.42 1.68 -8.99
C LEU A 104 -0.19 0.75 -8.93
N ALA A 105 0.32 0.44 -7.73
CA ALA A 105 1.39 -0.55 -7.58
C ALA A 105 0.91 -1.97 -7.95
N VAL A 106 -0.33 -2.35 -7.56
CA VAL A 106 -0.96 -3.60 -8.00
C VAL A 106 -1.11 -3.61 -9.52
N TYR A 107 -1.63 -2.54 -10.10
CA TYR A 107 -1.78 -2.40 -11.55
C TYR A 107 -0.44 -2.57 -12.28
N ALA A 108 0.59 -1.84 -11.85
CA ALA A 108 1.90 -1.87 -12.48
C ALA A 108 2.55 -3.26 -12.40
N GLY A 109 2.47 -3.93 -11.24
CA GLY A 109 3.00 -5.30 -11.10
C GLY A 109 2.30 -6.32 -12.01
N ASN A 110 0.98 -6.17 -12.24
CA ASN A 110 0.26 -7.07 -13.14
C ASN A 110 0.64 -6.88 -14.62
N LEU A 111 1.24 -5.76 -15.00
CA LEU A 111 1.74 -5.55 -16.38
C LEU A 111 2.86 -6.54 -16.74
N GLY A 112 3.54 -7.17 -15.77
CA GLY A 112 4.48 -8.27 -16.01
C GLY A 112 3.88 -9.46 -16.77
N ASN A 113 2.55 -9.59 -16.74
CA ASN A 113 1.83 -10.63 -17.50
C ASN A 113 1.38 -10.16 -18.90
N ALA A 114 1.77 -8.96 -19.34
CA ALA A 114 1.38 -8.43 -20.64
C ALA A 114 2.15 -9.11 -21.78
N SER A 115 1.48 -9.31 -22.92
CA SER A 115 2.12 -9.79 -24.15
C SER A 115 3.05 -8.76 -24.80
N VAL A 116 2.94 -7.50 -24.42
CA VAL A 116 3.78 -6.40 -24.92
C VAL A 116 5.05 -6.29 -24.07
N VAL A 117 6.20 -6.59 -24.68
CA VAL A 117 7.51 -6.69 -24.00
C VAL A 117 7.83 -5.49 -23.09
N VAL A 118 7.62 -4.27 -23.58
CA VAL A 118 7.90 -3.06 -22.80
C VAL A 118 7.04 -2.98 -21.54
N LEU A 119 5.76 -3.38 -21.61
CA LEU A 119 4.86 -3.41 -20.46
C LEU A 119 5.26 -4.53 -19.49
N ALA A 120 5.65 -5.70 -20.00
CA ALA A 120 6.13 -6.81 -19.19
C ALA A 120 7.39 -6.39 -18.40
N LEU A 121 8.39 -5.77 -19.03
CA LEU A 121 9.58 -5.28 -18.35
C LEU A 121 9.27 -4.25 -17.25
N VAL A 122 8.33 -3.34 -17.51
CA VAL A 122 7.86 -2.40 -16.47
C VAL A 122 7.21 -3.17 -15.33
N GLY A 123 6.35 -4.14 -15.65
CA GLY A 123 5.67 -4.96 -14.66
C GLY A 123 6.64 -5.75 -13.78
N ASP A 124 7.67 -6.34 -14.37
CA ASP A 124 8.69 -7.10 -13.63
C ASP A 124 9.43 -6.23 -12.61
N VAL A 125 9.79 -4.99 -12.96
CA VAL A 125 10.39 -4.04 -12.01
C VAL A 125 9.44 -3.70 -10.86
N PHE A 126 8.13 -3.59 -11.15
CA PHE A 126 7.12 -3.18 -10.17
C PHE A 126 6.41 -4.36 -9.50
N ALA A 127 6.74 -5.62 -9.82
CA ALA A 127 6.05 -6.82 -9.37
C ALA A 127 5.88 -6.89 -7.84
N THR A 128 6.87 -6.42 -7.08
CA THR A 128 6.86 -6.49 -5.61
C THR A 128 6.61 -5.14 -4.93
N VAL A 129 6.43 -4.05 -5.70
CA VAL A 129 6.18 -2.70 -5.13
C VAL A 129 4.88 -2.65 -4.32
N VAL A 130 3.90 -3.49 -4.64
CA VAL A 130 2.67 -3.61 -3.85
C VAL A 130 2.95 -3.98 -2.38
N PHE A 131 3.95 -4.81 -2.10
CA PHE A 131 4.32 -5.17 -0.72
C PHE A 131 4.92 -3.99 0.02
N ALA A 132 5.76 -3.17 -0.64
CA ALA A 132 6.26 -1.92 -0.06
C ALA A 132 5.12 -0.93 0.22
N ALA A 133 4.15 -0.83 -0.68
CA ALA A 133 2.95 0.00 -0.48
C ALA A 133 2.10 -0.48 0.71
N ILE A 134 1.96 -1.79 0.92
CA ILE A 134 1.28 -2.35 2.10
C ILE A 134 2.04 -2.02 3.38
N VAL A 135 3.35 -2.18 3.41
CA VAL A 135 4.18 -1.77 4.54
C VAL A 135 3.97 -0.28 4.86
N GLN A 136 3.96 0.56 3.83
CA GLN A 136 3.68 1.99 4.00
C GLN A 136 2.27 2.26 4.54
N LEU A 137 1.24 1.61 3.99
CA LEU A 137 -0.14 1.73 4.46
C LEU A 137 -0.27 1.38 5.95
N LEU A 138 0.31 0.26 6.36
CA LEU A 138 0.25 -0.21 7.74
C LEU A 138 0.99 0.71 8.70
N LEU A 139 2.20 1.17 8.35
CA LEU A 139 3.00 2.05 9.19
C LEU A 139 2.51 3.52 9.18
N ALA A 140 1.81 3.95 8.14
CA ALA A 140 1.20 5.29 8.06
C ALA A 140 -0.16 5.38 8.75
N PHE A 141 -0.79 4.25 9.10
CA PHE A 141 -2.08 4.24 9.77
C PHE A 141 -1.97 4.79 11.21
N PRO A 142 -2.98 5.55 11.73
CA PRO A 142 -4.25 5.90 11.09
C PRO A 142 -4.25 7.24 10.32
N SER A 143 -3.17 8.00 10.33
CA SER A 143 -3.15 9.39 9.83
C SER A 143 -2.82 9.53 8.34
N GLY A 144 -2.34 8.45 7.70
CA GLY A 144 -1.79 8.50 6.34
C GLY A 144 -0.40 9.14 6.27
N ARG A 145 0.26 9.35 7.42
CA ARG A 145 1.61 9.93 7.50
C ARG A 145 2.52 9.03 8.32
N LEU A 146 3.72 8.79 7.82
CA LEU A 146 4.73 8.03 8.55
C LEU A 146 5.22 8.80 9.78
N ARG A 147 5.14 8.16 10.94
CA ARG A 147 5.56 8.72 12.22
C ARG A 147 6.95 8.20 12.60
N GLY A 148 7.88 9.12 12.86
CA GLY A 148 9.23 8.79 13.29
C GLY A 148 10.16 8.32 12.17
N THR A 149 11.45 8.36 12.47
CA THR A 149 12.53 8.02 11.53
C THR A 149 12.54 6.53 11.18
N VAL A 150 12.26 5.67 12.17
CA VAL A 150 12.26 4.20 11.96
C VAL A 150 11.24 3.80 10.90
N SER A 151 9.99 4.28 10.98
CA SER A 151 8.96 3.96 9.97
C SER A 151 9.36 4.45 8.57
N ARG A 152 10.00 5.62 8.49
CA ARG A 152 10.49 6.16 7.20
C ARG A 152 11.59 5.29 6.62
N VAL A 153 12.57 4.90 7.45
CA VAL A 153 13.68 4.03 7.02
C VAL A 153 13.15 2.67 6.54
N VAL A 154 12.23 2.05 7.30
CA VAL A 154 11.64 0.76 6.92
C VAL A 154 10.88 0.86 5.61
N VAL A 155 10.07 1.90 5.41
CA VAL A 155 9.35 2.10 4.14
C VAL A 155 10.32 2.39 2.98
N SER A 156 11.34 3.23 3.19
CA SER A 156 12.35 3.48 2.15
C SER A 156 13.11 2.20 1.78
N ALA A 157 13.48 1.38 2.78
CA ALA A 157 14.09 0.07 2.54
C ALA A 157 13.15 -0.88 1.79
N ALA A 158 11.85 -0.88 2.13
CA ALA A 158 10.85 -1.68 1.43
C ALA A 158 10.79 -1.34 -0.06
N TYR A 159 10.72 -0.06 -0.41
CA TYR A 159 10.73 0.37 -1.81
C TYR A 159 12.06 0.09 -2.51
N ALA A 160 13.20 0.29 -1.82
CA ALA A 160 14.51 -0.03 -2.39
C ALA A 160 14.61 -1.52 -2.72
N VAL A 161 14.25 -2.39 -1.79
CA VAL A 161 14.24 -3.86 -1.98
C VAL A 161 13.24 -4.28 -3.06
N ALA A 162 12.12 -3.58 -3.19
CA ALA A 162 11.12 -3.89 -4.21
C ALA A 162 11.57 -3.51 -5.63
N VAL A 163 12.31 -2.42 -5.80
CA VAL A 163 12.61 -1.85 -7.13
C VAL A 163 14.02 -2.18 -7.60
N LEU A 164 15.03 -2.02 -6.72
CA LEU A 164 16.44 -2.10 -7.16
C LEU A 164 16.83 -3.45 -7.78
N PRO A 165 16.40 -4.61 -7.24
CA PRO A 165 16.72 -5.88 -7.86
C PRO A 165 16.09 -6.05 -9.26
N GLY A 166 14.85 -5.59 -9.46
CA GLY A 166 14.19 -5.61 -10.76
C GLY A 166 14.91 -4.74 -11.78
N VAL A 167 15.35 -3.53 -11.39
CA VAL A 167 16.18 -2.66 -12.24
C VAL A 167 17.54 -3.32 -12.53
N GLY A 168 18.17 -3.94 -11.53
CA GLY A 168 19.43 -4.66 -11.69
C GLY A 168 19.31 -5.80 -12.71
N ALA A 169 18.22 -6.55 -12.65
CA ALA A 169 17.95 -7.64 -13.58
C ALA A 169 17.79 -7.14 -15.04
N LEU A 170 17.27 -5.93 -15.25
CA LEU A 170 17.20 -5.32 -16.60
C LEU A 170 18.57 -4.86 -17.11
N ILE A 171 19.49 -4.49 -16.23
CA ILE A 171 20.84 -4.02 -16.62
C ILE A 171 21.76 -5.20 -16.98
N ALA A 172 21.56 -6.35 -16.33
CA ALA A 172 22.37 -7.57 -16.54
C ALA A 172 21.50 -8.76 -17.01
N PRO A 173 20.79 -8.67 -18.16
CA PRO A 173 19.81 -9.68 -18.57
C PRO A 173 20.42 -11.02 -18.96
N GLY A 174 21.71 -11.08 -19.25
CA GLY A 174 22.40 -12.31 -19.71
C GLY A 174 23.31 -12.95 -18.67
N ASP A 175 23.36 -12.44 -17.44
CA ASP A 175 24.21 -12.97 -16.37
C ASP A 175 23.38 -13.75 -15.33
N PRO A 176 23.40 -15.11 -15.37
CA PRO A 176 22.63 -15.93 -14.43
C PRO A 176 23.04 -15.68 -12.98
N GLN A 177 24.35 -15.47 -12.72
CA GLN A 177 24.85 -15.24 -11.37
C GLN A 177 24.34 -13.92 -10.80
N ALA A 178 24.32 -12.85 -11.61
CA ALA A 178 23.74 -11.58 -11.23
C ALA A 178 22.24 -11.72 -10.95
N GLN A 179 21.48 -12.47 -11.79
CA GLN A 179 20.06 -12.73 -11.57
C GLN A 179 19.80 -13.43 -10.24
N ASP A 180 20.58 -14.46 -9.89
CA ASP A 180 20.46 -15.16 -8.62
C ASP A 180 20.69 -14.23 -7.43
N VAL A 181 21.69 -13.35 -7.51
CA VAL A 181 21.98 -12.35 -6.47
C VAL A 181 20.81 -11.37 -6.32
N PHE A 182 20.20 -10.90 -7.41
CA PHE A 182 19.05 -9.98 -7.35
C PHE A 182 17.84 -10.66 -6.72
N VAL A 183 17.52 -11.90 -7.12
CA VAL A 183 16.43 -12.68 -6.55
C VAL A 183 16.65 -12.93 -5.05
N LEU A 184 17.86 -13.33 -4.66
CA LEU A 184 18.20 -13.56 -3.26
C LEU A 184 18.10 -12.28 -2.44
N THR A 185 18.61 -11.15 -2.96
CA THR A 185 18.51 -9.83 -2.32
C THR A 185 17.06 -9.42 -2.09
N GLN A 186 16.21 -9.63 -3.09
CA GLN A 186 14.78 -9.32 -3.00
C GLN A 186 14.08 -10.21 -1.96
N ARG A 187 14.38 -11.50 -1.93
CA ARG A 187 13.80 -12.45 -0.97
C ARG A 187 14.22 -12.14 0.46
N LEU A 188 15.53 -12.03 0.73
CA LEU A 188 16.04 -11.79 2.08
C LEU A 188 15.73 -10.38 2.57
N GLY A 189 15.90 -9.37 1.71
CA GLY A 189 15.56 -7.99 2.04
C GLY A 189 14.06 -7.82 2.28
N GLY A 190 13.23 -8.41 1.43
CA GLY A 190 11.77 -8.43 1.60
C GLY A 190 11.34 -9.09 2.91
N LEU A 191 11.89 -10.27 3.22
CA LEU A 191 11.64 -10.97 4.49
C LEU A 191 12.04 -10.12 5.69
N ALA A 192 13.23 -9.52 5.67
CA ALA A 192 13.71 -8.66 6.76
C ALA A 192 12.77 -7.46 6.99
N VAL A 193 12.38 -6.76 5.92
CA VAL A 193 11.43 -5.65 5.99
C VAL A 193 10.08 -6.09 6.56
N MET A 194 9.56 -7.24 6.13
CA MET A 194 8.27 -7.75 6.60
C MET A 194 8.31 -8.14 8.08
N VAL A 195 9.37 -8.81 8.53
CA VAL A 195 9.57 -9.17 9.96
C VAL A 195 9.69 -7.92 10.83
N VAL A 196 10.49 -6.94 10.41
CA VAL A 196 10.61 -5.66 11.13
C VAL A 196 9.27 -4.93 11.17
N THR A 197 8.53 -4.90 10.07
CA THR A 197 7.19 -4.31 10.02
C THR A 197 6.23 -4.99 10.98
N ALA A 198 6.19 -6.33 10.99
CA ALA A 198 5.35 -7.10 11.92
C ALA A 198 5.71 -6.77 13.39
N GLY A 199 6.99 -6.67 13.72
CA GLY A 199 7.48 -6.29 15.04
C GLY A 199 7.05 -4.87 15.45
N LEU A 200 7.13 -3.90 14.53
CA LEU A 200 6.68 -2.52 14.78
C LEU A 200 5.16 -2.45 14.99
N LEU A 201 4.38 -3.18 14.20
CA LEU A 201 2.92 -3.25 14.35
C LEU A 201 2.54 -3.92 15.68
N ALA A 202 3.16 -5.05 16.01
CA ALA A 202 2.95 -5.75 17.28
C ALA A 202 3.27 -4.83 18.47
N ARG A 203 4.42 -4.14 18.44
CA ARG A 203 4.79 -3.15 19.47
C ARG A 203 3.75 -2.06 19.61
N THR A 204 3.22 -1.55 18.50
CA THR A 204 2.18 -0.50 18.50
C THR A 204 0.88 -1.00 19.14
N VAL A 205 0.46 -2.23 18.84
CA VAL A 205 -0.73 -2.85 19.43
C VAL A 205 -0.56 -3.12 20.92
N LEU A 206 0.61 -3.61 21.33
CA LEU A 206 0.91 -3.90 22.74
C LEU A 206 1.00 -2.64 23.59
N ALA A 207 1.49 -1.54 23.04
CA ALA A 207 1.59 -0.25 23.72
C ALA A 207 0.28 0.56 23.72
N ALA A 208 -0.74 0.12 22.99
CA ALA A 208 -2.03 0.82 22.88
C ALA A 208 -2.94 0.54 24.09
N ASP A 209 -3.71 1.55 24.50
CA ASP A 209 -4.77 1.41 25.50
C ASP A 209 -5.81 0.38 25.08
N ALA A 210 -6.51 -0.24 26.04
CA ALA A 210 -7.47 -1.31 25.80
C ALA A 210 -8.57 -0.95 24.80
N VAL A 211 -9.07 0.29 24.84
CA VAL A 211 -10.09 0.79 23.90
C VAL A 211 -9.51 0.94 22.50
N PHE A 212 -8.37 1.60 22.37
CA PHE A 212 -7.69 1.83 21.09
C PHE A 212 -7.18 0.52 20.49
N ARG A 213 -6.71 -0.42 21.32
CA ARG A 213 -6.29 -1.75 20.90
C ARG A 213 -7.41 -2.56 20.27
N ARG A 214 -8.63 -2.56 20.85
CA ARG A 214 -9.79 -3.26 20.26
C ARG A 214 -10.14 -2.73 18.87
N LEU A 215 -9.90 -1.45 18.65
CA LEU A 215 -10.14 -0.80 17.38
C LEU A 215 -9.07 -1.11 16.32
N LEU A 216 -7.79 -1.09 16.74
CA LEU A 216 -6.65 -1.32 15.86
C LEU A 216 -6.43 -2.82 15.56
N LEU A 217 -6.81 -3.69 16.50
CA LEU A 217 -6.51 -5.11 16.42
C LEU A 217 -6.95 -5.78 15.11
N PRO A 218 -8.16 -5.53 14.55
CA PRO A 218 -8.56 -6.15 13.29
C PRO A 218 -7.65 -5.77 12.12
N LEU A 219 -7.23 -4.50 12.04
CA LEU A 219 -6.36 -4.04 10.95
C LEU A 219 -4.91 -4.45 11.14
N TYR A 220 -4.34 -4.19 12.32
CA TYR A 220 -2.95 -4.55 12.59
C TYR A 220 -2.76 -6.06 12.71
N GLY A 221 -3.74 -6.78 13.27
CA GLY A 221 -3.73 -8.25 13.28
C GLY A 221 -3.73 -8.81 11.87
N TYR A 222 -4.61 -8.31 11.00
CA TYR A 222 -4.58 -8.69 9.59
C TYR A 222 -3.29 -8.25 8.89
N GLY A 223 -2.79 -7.05 9.17
CA GLY A 223 -1.52 -6.55 8.64
C GLY A 223 -0.33 -7.43 9.01
N ILE A 224 -0.21 -7.82 10.29
CA ILE A 224 0.82 -8.75 10.77
C ILE A 224 0.67 -10.11 10.06
N PHE A 225 -0.55 -10.62 9.99
CA PHE A 225 -0.83 -11.85 9.25
C PHE A 225 -0.38 -11.73 7.79
N ALA A 226 -0.77 -10.66 7.08
CA ALA A 226 -0.46 -10.49 5.66
C ALA A 226 1.05 -10.39 5.41
N VAL A 227 1.79 -9.58 6.19
CA VAL A 227 3.23 -9.41 6.00
C VAL A 227 4.05 -10.65 6.39
N LEU A 228 3.52 -11.56 7.19
CA LEU A 228 4.16 -12.83 7.52
C LEU A 228 3.70 -13.96 6.60
N ALA A 229 2.42 -14.01 6.23
CA ALA A 229 1.86 -15.09 5.42
C ALA A 229 2.36 -15.06 3.96
N VAL A 230 2.63 -13.89 3.40
CA VAL A 230 3.18 -13.77 2.04
C VAL A 230 4.56 -14.44 1.93
N PRO A 231 5.60 -14.09 2.71
CA PRO A 231 6.89 -14.76 2.62
C PRO A 231 6.81 -16.22 3.10
N ALA A 232 5.97 -16.53 4.08
CA ALA A 232 5.78 -17.91 4.54
C ALA A 232 5.18 -18.81 3.44
N SER A 233 4.18 -18.32 2.70
CA SER A 233 3.63 -19.05 1.56
C SER A 233 4.68 -19.23 0.46
N ALA A 234 5.47 -18.22 0.14
CA ALA A 234 6.54 -18.32 -0.83
C ALA A 234 7.59 -19.38 -0.42
N ALA A 235 8.03 -19.36 0.84
CA ALA A 235 8.97 -20.34 1.37
C ALA A 235 8.41 -21.76 1.38
N LEU A 236 7.13 -21.94 1.74
CA LEU A 236 6.46 -23.23 1.71
C LEU A 236 6.41 -23.81 0.28
N PHE A 237 5.99 -23.02 -0.70
CA PHE A 237 5.92 -23.45 -2.09
C PHE A 237 7.30 -23.65 -2.71
N ASP A 238 8.34 -22.97 -2.20
CA ASP A 238 9.74 -23.24 -2.55
C ASP A 238 10.16 -24.64 -2.12
N VAL A 239 9.93 -24.99 -0.86
CA VAL A 239 10.22 -26.34 -0.33
C VAL A 239 9.44 -27.44 -1.07
N LEU A 240 8.22 -27.15 -1.49
CA LEU A 240 7.38 -28.08 -2.26
C LEU A 240 7.75 -28.16 -3.75
N GLY A 241 8.73 -27.39 -4.21
CA GLY A 241 9.11 -27.32 -5.64
C GLY A 241 8.00 -26.74 -6.55
N ALA A 242 7.05 -26.01 -5.95
CA ALA A 242 5.86 -25.49 -6.65
C ALA A 242 5.90 -23.96 -6.79
N GLN A 243 7.10 -23.37 -6.86
CA GLN A 243 7.30 -21.93 -7.11
C GLN A 243 6.65 -21.54 -8.45
N GLY A 244 6.10 -20.30 -8.49
CA GLY A 244 5.42 -19.80 -9.69
C GLY A 244 4.09 -20.48 -9.98
N SER A 245 3.60 -21.33 -9.08
CA SER A 245 2.31 -22.02 -9.29
C SER A 245 1.14 -21.03 -9.19
N VAL A 246 0.08 -21.34 -9.94
CA VAL A 246 -1.21 -20.64 -9.88
C VAL A 246 -1.78 -20.63 -8.45
N ALA A 247 -1.56 -21.69 -7.68
CA ALA A 247 -2.01 -21.79 -6.29
C ALA A 247 -1.31 -20.77 -5.40
N LEU A 248 0.01 -20.63 -5.50
CA LEU A 248 0.77 -19.61 -4.76
C LEU A 248 0.29 -18.20 -5.10
N ALA A 249 0.19 -17.88 -6.38
CA ALA A 249 -0.28 -16.58 -6.85
C ALA A 249 -1.70 -16.29 -6.31
N THR A 250 -2.61 -17.24 -6.36
CA THR A 250 -3.98 -17.11 -5.85
C THR A 250 -3.99 -16.84 -4.34
N ILE A 251 -3.22 -17.60 -3.55
CA ILE A 251 -3.12 -17.41 -2.10
C ILE A 251 -2.62 -16.00 -1.79
N GLN A 252 -1.55 -15.56 -2.44
CA GLN A 252 -0.99 -14.23 -2.22
C GLN A 252 -1.96 -13.11 -2.62
N LEU A 253 -2.70 -13.26 -3.73
CA LEU A 253 -3.71 -12.29 -4.14
C LEU A 253 -4.88 -12.19 -3.15
N ILE A 254 -5.33 -13.31 -2.59
CA ILE A 254 -6.36 -13.32 -1.54
C ILE A 254 -5.87 -12.58 -0.29
N ILE A 255 -4.63 -12.83 0.13
CA ILE A 255 -4.01 -12.13 1.25
C ILE A 255 -3.91 -10.62 0.94
N LEU A 256 -3.49 -10.26 -0.26
CA LEU A 256 -3.42 -8.86 -0.69
C LEU A 256 -4.78 -8.17 -0.66
N ALA A 257 -5.82 -8.82 -1.20
CA ALA A 257 -7.18 -8.29 -1.26
C ALA A 257 -7.78 -8.01 0.13
N GLY A 258 -7.40 -8.78 1.13
CA GLY A 258 -7.87 -8.58 2.50
C GLY A 258 -7.35 -7.30 3.17
N VAL A 259 -6.20 -6.75 2.72
CA VAL A 259 -5.65 -5.50 3.28
C VAL A 259 -6.63 -4.33 3.12
N PRO A 260 -7.06 -3.93 1.90
CA PRO A 260 -8.01 -2.84 1.73
C PRO A 260 -9.36 -3.12 2.39
N VAL A 261 -9.80 -4.38 2.45
CA VAL A 261 -11.03 -4.78 3.14
C VAL A 261 -10.91 -4.51 4.64
N ALA A 262 -9.78 -4.85 5.27
CA ALA A 262 -9.53 -4.55 6.67
C ALA A 262 -9.52 -3.04 6.94
N PHE A 263 -8.93 -2.23 6.04
CA PHE A 263 -8.98 -0.77 6.12
C PHE A 263 -10.41 -0.23 6.05
N VAL A 264 -11.20 -0.68 5.08
CA VAL A 264 -12.61 -0.29 4.93
C VAL A 264 -13.42 -0.67 6.17
N ALA A 265 -13.23 -1.88 6.69
CA ALA A 265 -13.93 -2.33 7.89
C ALA A 265 -13.68 -1.43 9.11
N VAL A 266 -12.44 -0.97 9.31
CA VAL A 266 -12.11 -0.03 10.39
C VAL A 266 -12.68 1.36 10.14
N ILE A 267 -12.64 1.86 8.90
CA ILE A 267 -13.21 3.15 8.53
C ILE A 267 -14.73 3.16 8.77
N LEU A 268 -15.43 2.09 8.39
CA LEU A 268 -16.88 1.98 8.55
C LEU A 268 -17.31 1.86 10.03
N ARG A 269 -16.51 1.22 10.87
CA ARG A 269 -16.77 1.11 12.32
C ARG A 269 -16.59 2.43 13.09
N GLY A 270 -16.29 3.53 12.43
CA GLY A 270 -16.21 4.85 13.06
C GLY A 270 -15.02 5.05 13.99
N GLY A 271 -14.04 4.19 13.91
CA GLY A 271 -12.94 3.99 14.84
C GLY A 271 -11.88 5.07 14.96
N PHE A 272 -12.23 6.34 14.81
CA PHE A 272 -11.25 7.40 15.03
C PHE A 272 -11.80 8.44 16.00
N PRO A 273 -11.14 8.74 17.14
CA PRO A 273 -11.52 9.86 17.96
C PRO A 273 -11.49 11.13 17.12
N ARG A 274 -12.56 11.94 17.20
CA ARG A 274 -12.56 13.28 16.66
C ARG A 274 -11.51 14.07 17.45
N SER A 275 -10.37 14.34 16.83
CA SER A 275 -9.43 15.34 17.35
C SER A 275 -10.10 16.71 17.21
N GLY A 276 -10.62 17.26 18.29
CA GLY A 276 -11.13 18.62 18.30
C GLY A 276 -12.50 18.76 18.96
N GLY A 277 -12.54 18.57 20.23
CA GLY A 277 -13.58 19.04 21.12
C GLY A 277 -12.95 19.25 22.48
N GLY A 278 -12.31 20.40 22.67
CA GLY A 278 -11.97 20.85 24.01
C GLY A 278 -13.24 20.89 24.82
N GLY A 279 -13.38 19.97 25.77
CA GLY A 279 -14.40 20.01 26.77
C GLY A 279 -14.18 21.26 27.59
N GLU A 280 -15.03 22.27 27.43
CA GLU A 280 -15.29 23.18 28.51
C GLU A 280 -15.89 22.37 29.67
N VAL A 281 -15.07 22.11 30.64
CA VAL A 281 -15.54 21.81 31.99
C VAL A 281 -16.03 23.17 32.53
N SER A 282 -17.32 23.43 32.43
CA SER A 282 -17.96 24.49 33.24
C SER A 282 -18.24 23.90 34.61
N GLU A 283 -17.63 24.49 35.60
CA GLU A 283 -18.00 24.38 37.02
C GLU A 283 -19.48 24.75 37.26
#